data_e9042df57e01262f235ffd762092894b
#
_entry.id   e9042df57e01262f235ffd762092894b
#
_cell.length_a   1.000
_cell.length_b   1.000
_cell.length_c   1.000
_cell.angle_alpha   90.00
_cell.angle_beta   90.00
_cell.angle_gamma   90.00
#
_symmetry.space_group_name_H-M   'P 1'
#
loop_
_entity.id
_entity.type
_entity.pdbx_description
1 polymer ?
#
loop_
_entity_poly.entity_id
_entity_poly.type
_entity_poly.pdbx_seq_one_letter_code
_entity_poly.pdbx_strand_id
1 'polypeptide(L)'
;GYLHIGHAKSICLNFGIAQEFGGHCNLRFDDTNPVKEEQEYLDAIERDVRWLGFDWGDNLFHASDYFEQLYAWAVHLVEQSLAFVDDQSADEIRETRGTLISPGTNSPWRDRSIEENLDLFARMRAGEFPNGARVLRAKIDMASPNINLRDPVLYRIVHASHPRTGDA
;
A
#
# COMPACT_ATOMS: atom_id res chain seq x y z
N GLY A 1 2.44 0.30 -16.14
CA GLY A 1 2.32 0.71 -17.55
C GLY A 1 3.39 1.70 -17.98
N TYR A 2 3.44 2.04 -19.24
CA TYR A 2 4.40 3.01 -19.80
C TYR A 2 4.17 4.42 -19.28
N LEU A 3 5.25 5.22 -19.25
CA LEU A 3 5.17 6.64 -18.90
C LEU A 3 4.48 7.45 -20.00
N HIS A 4 3.90 8.57 -19.63
CA HIS A 4 3.35 9.57 -20.52
C HIS A 4 3.76 10.98 -20.10
N ILE A 5 3.41 12.01 -20.88
CA ILE A 5 3.85 13.39 -20.65
C ILE A 5 3.54 13.92 -19.23
N GLY A 6 2.47 13.46 -18.58
CA GLY A 6 2.15 13.83 -17.20
C GLY A 6 3.18 13.30 -16.20
N HIS A 7 3.68 12.07 -16.42
CA HIS A 7 4.77 11.50 -15.62
C HIS A 7 6.08 12.26 -15.88
N ALA A 8 6.40 12.56 -17.14
CA ALA A 8 7.60 13.33 -17.50
C ALA A 8 7.64 14.68 -16.77
N LYS A 9 6.52 15.40 -16.73
CA LYS A 9 6.40 16.65 -15.96
C LYS A 9 6.75 16.45 -14.48
N SER A 10 6.21 15.42 -13.85
CA SER A 10 6.46 15.12 -12.44
C SER A 10 7.91 14.72 -12.19
N ILE A 11 8.49 13.90 -13.05
CA ILE A 11 9.90 13.49 -13.00
C ILE A 11 10.80 14.70 -13.10
N CYS A 12 10.61 15.55 -14.13
CA CYS A 12 11.40 16.76 -14.32
C CYS A 12 11.30 17.71 -13.12
N LEU A 13 10.11 17.84 -12.51
CA LEU A 13 9.93 18.69 -11.33
C LEU A 13 10.71 18.14 -10.14
N ASN A 14 10.55 16.86 -9.81
CA ASN A 14 11.16 16.26 -8.63
C ASN A 14 12.69 16.19 -8.73
N PHE A 15 13.20 15.65 -9.83
CA PHE A 15 14.65 15.58 -10.06
C PHE A 15 15.28 16.98 -10.25
N GLY A 16 14.59 17.88 -10.96
CA GLY A 16 15.08 19.25 -11.18
C GLY A 16 15.21 20.02 -9.87
N ILE A 17 14.23 19.95 -8.98
CA ILE A 17 14.31 20.57 -7.64
C ILE A 17 15.45 19.95 -6.84
N ALA A 18 15.57 18.63 -6.84
CA ALA A 18 16.66 17.95 -6.13
C ALA A 18 18.04 18.45 -6.64
N GLN A 19 18.24 18.56 -7.94
CA GLN A 19 19.48 19.07 -8.53
C GLN A 19 19.74 20.54 -8.18
N GLU A 20 18.72 21.40 -8.28
CA GLU A 20 18.82 22.83 -8.00
C GLU A 20 19.23 23.13 -6.54
N PHE A 21 18.71 22.33 -5.59
CA PHE A 21 18.94 22.52 -4.16
C PHE A 21 19.99 21.56 -3.57
N GLY A 22 20.73 20.83 -4.41
CA GLY A 22 21.79 19.88 -3.94
C GLY A 22 21.25 18.71 -3.12
N GLY A 23 20.00 18.33 -3.35
CA GLY A 23 19.35 17.21 -2.72
C GLY A 23 19.42 15.91 -3.53
N HIS A 24 18.71 14.88 -3.06
CA HIS A 24 18.59 13.60 -3.73
C HIS A 24 17.14 13.33 -4.14
N CYS A 25 16.95 12.62 -5.25
CA CYS A 25 15.66 12.15 -5.69
C CYS A 25 15.67 10.60 -5.71
N ASN A 26 14.72 9.98 -5.03
CA ASN A 26 14.58 8.54 -5.00
C ASN A 26 13.65 8.08 -6.14
N LEU A 27 14.00 6.99 -6.81
CA LEU A 27 13.09 6.23 -7.66
C LEU A 27 12.57 5.02 -6.87
N ARG A 28 11.25 4.98 -6.61
CA ARG A 28 10.63 3.87 -5.90
C ARG A 28 9.54 3.23 -6.72
N PHE A 29 9.63 1.93 -6.87
CA PHE A 29 8.55 1.10 -7.41
C PHE A 29 7.62 0.62 -6.29
N ASP A 30 6.32 0.82 -6.48
CA ASP A 30 5.29 0.26 -5.60
C ASP A 30 4.83 -1.09 -6.17
N ASP A 31 5.66 -2.10 -5.93
CA ASP A 31 5.51 -3.47 -6.39
C ASP A 31 4.80 -4.37 -5.37
N THR A 32 3.81 -3.83 -4.66
CA THR A 32 3.08 -4.56 -3.62
C THR A 32 2.05 -5.55 -4.16
N ASN A 33 1.69 -5.47 -5.44
CA ASN A 33 0.70 -6.36 -6.05
C ASN A 33 1.35 -7.28 -7.08
N PRO A 34 1.66 -8.55 -6.72
CA PRO A 34 2.42 -9.46 -7.58
C PRO A 34 1.73 -9.79 -8.92
N VAL A 35 0.41 -9.65 -9.00
CA VAL A 35 -0.37 -9.98 -10.21
C VAL A 35 -0.26 -8.91 -11.30
N LYS A 36 0.19 -7.70 -10.94
CA LYS A 36 0.25 -6.53 -11.84
C LYS A 36 1.67 -6.12 -12.21
N GLU A 37 2.67 -6.81 -11.71
CA GLU A 37 4.07 -6.49 -11.93
C GLU A 37 4.55 -7.11 -13.25
N GLU A 38 4.92 -6.26 -14.21
CA GLU A 38 5.53 -6.66 -15.48
C GLU A 38 6.92 -6.03 -15.57
N GLN A 39 7.96 -6.85 -15.65
CA GLN A 39 9.36 -6.41 -15.73
C GLN A 39 9.58 -5.40 -16.87
N GLU A 40 8.90 -5.58 -17.99
CA GLU A 40 8.94 -4.66 -19.13
C GLU A 40 8.66 -3.21 -18.76
N TYR A 41 7.68 -2.98 -17.88
CA TYR A 41 7.33 -1.62 -17.44
C TYR A 41 8.38 -1.03 -16.50
N LEU A 42 8.98 -1.84 -15.63
CA LEU A 42 10.07 -1.40 -14.76
C LEU A 42 11.27 -0.94 -15.61
N ASP A 43 11.70 -1.77 -16.56
CA ASP A 43 12.81 -1.46 -17.46
C ASP A 43 12.51 -0.22 -18.32
N ALA A 44 11.26 -0.07 -18.79
CA ALA A 44 10.85 1.09 -19.56
C ALA A 44 10.89 2.38 -18.72
N ILE A 45 10.42 2.34 -17.49
CA ILE A 45 10.43 3.50 -16.58
C ILE A 45 11.87 3.94 -16.30
N GLU A 46 12.77 3.01 -15.97
CA GLU A 46 14.18 3.34 -15.72
C GLU A 46 14.84 3.96 -16.95
N ARG A 47 14.63 3.35 -18.13
CA ARG A 47 15.15 3.90 -19.40
C ARG A 47 14.61 5.30 -19.67
N ASP A 48 13.33 5.52 -19.46
CA ASP A 48 12.67 6.78 -19.78
C ASP A 48 13.09 7.91 -18.81
N VAL A 49 13.32 7.62 -17.53
CA VAL A 49 13.90 8.58 -16.58
C VAL A 49 15.31 8.98 -16.99
N ARG A 50 16.15 8.01 -17.38
CA ARG A 50 17.50 8.31 -17.90
C ARG A 50 17.45 9.08 -19.22
N TRP A 51 16.52 8.76 -20.11
CA TRP A 51 16.31 9.49 -21.36
C TRP A 51 15.92 10.96 -21.13
N LEU A 52 15.17 11.25 -20.07
CA LEU A 52 14.87 12.62 -19.64
C LEU A 52 16.09 13.37 -19.05
N GLY A 53 17.23 12.71 -18.93
CA GLY A 53 18.48 13.30 -18.43
C GLY A 53 18.67 13.21 -16.92
N PHE A 54 17.91 12.37 -16.24
CA PHE A 54 18.00 12.21 -14.78
C PHE A 54 18.60 10.86 -14.39
N ASP A 55 19.24 10.82 -13.23
CA ASP A 55 19.78 9.64 -12.61
C ASP A 55 19.46 9.68 -11.10
N TRP A 56 19.10 8.52 -10.55
CA TRP A 56 18.79 8.33 -9.14
C TRP A 56 20.01 7.79 -8.35
N GLY A 57 21.13 7.45 -9.01
CA GLY A 57 22.30 6.82 -8.38
C GLY A 57 21.92 5.52 -7.66
N ASP A 58 22.26 5.42 -6.38
CA ASP A 58 21.94 4.25 -5.54
C ASP A 58 20.53 4.31 -4.90
N ASN A 59 19.71 5.32 -5.24
CA ASN A 59 18.41 5.57 -4.62
C ASN A 59 17.26 4.91 -5.42
N LEU A 60 17.44 3.65 -5.83
CA LEU A 60 16.38 2.80 -6.39
C LEU A 60 15.83 1.89 -5.31
N PHE A 61 14.53 1.96 -5.07
CA PHE A 61 13.85 1.18 -4.03
C PHE A 61 12.63 0.47 -4.57
N HIS A 62 12.31 -0.68 -3.97
CA HIS A 62 11.06 -1.39 -4.20
C HIS A 62 10.30 -1.49 -2.88
N ALA A 63 8.98 -1.37 -2.93
CA ALA A 63 8.16 -1.53 -1.73
C ALA A 63 8.30 -2.94 -1.13
N SER A 64 8.50 -3.94 -1.99
CA SER A 64 8.73 -5.34 -1.57
C SER A 64 9.99 -5.56 -0.74
N ASP A 65 11.01 -4.69 -0.83
CA ASP A 65 12.21 -4.75 0.02
C ASP A 65 11.89 -4.51 1.51
N TYR A 66 10.73 -3.92 1.80
CA TYR A 66 10.31 -3.52 3.13
C TYR A 66 9.14 -4.35 3.69
N PHE A 67 8.75 -5.47 3.09
CA PHE A 67 7.59 -6.25 3.53
C PHE A 67 7.64 -6.64 4.99
N GLU A 68 8.79 -7.12 5.48
CA GLU A 68 8.95 -7.47 6.91
C GLU A 68 8.82 -6.25 7.83
N GLN A 69 9.40 -5.13 7.44
CA GLN A 69 9.29 -3.89 8.20
C GLN A 69 7.86 -3.34 8.20
N LEU A 70 7.19 -3.39 7.05
CA LEU A 70 5.78 -2.97 6.93
C LEU A 70 4.87 -3.87 7.79
N TYR A 71 5.14 -5.18 7.83
CA TYR A 71 4.41 -6.11 8.69
C TYR A 71 4.63 -5.78 10.17
N ALA A 72 5.87 -5.55 10.58
CA ALA A 72 6.18 -5.16 11.96
C ALA A 72 5.48 -3.85 12.37
N TRP A 73 5.43 -2.86 11.50
CA TRP A 73 4.68 -1.62 11.74
C TRP A 73 3.16 -1.85 11.79
N ALA A 74 2.63 -2.74 10.98
CA ALA A 74 1.21 -3.10 11.04
C ALA A 74 0.86 -3.79 12.36
N VAL A 75 1.70 -4.71 12.85
CA VAL A 75 1.57 -5.31 14.19
C VAL A 75 1.57 -4.22 15.27
N HIS A 76 2.52 -3.28 15.19
CA HIS A 76 2.57 -2.16 16.14
C HIS A 76 1.28 -1.31 16.13
N LEU A 77 0.71 -1.03 14.95
CA LEU A 77 -0.57 -0.32 14.86
C LEU A 77 -1.71 -1.09 15.55
N VAL A 78 -1.74 -2.42 15.41
CA VAL A 78 -2.72 -3.27 16.12
C VAL A 78 -2.53 -3.19 17.63
N GLU A 79 -1.29 -3.29 18.13
CA GLU A 79 -0.94 -3.17 19.55
C GLU A 79 -1.37 -1.82 20.16
N GLN A 80 -1.34 -0.76 19.36
CA GLN A 80 -1.79 0.59 19.76
C GLN A 80 -3.30 0.81 19.55
N SER A 81 -4.08 -0.21 19.17
CA SER A 81 -5.51 -0.09 18.80
C SER A 81 -5.77 0.89 17.65
N LEU A 82 -4.80 1.09 16.76
CA LEU A 82 -4.88 1.95 15.59
C LEU A 82 -5.15 1.18 14.29
N ALA A 83 -5.23 -0.14 14.36
CA ALA A 83 -5.63 -1.01 13.27
C ALA A 83 -6.45 -2.20 13.79
N PHE A 84 -7.29 -2.78 12.94
CA PHE A 84 -8.13 -3.92 13.26
C PHE A 84 -8.30 -4.83 12.03
N VAL A 85 -8.51 -6.13 12.28
CA VAL A 85 -8.87 -7.11 11.26
C VAL A 85 -10.36 -7.04 11.01
N ASP A 86 -10.73 -6.85 9.75
CA ASP A 86 -12.11 -6.72 9.30
C ASP A 86 -12.49 -7.93 8.44
N ASP A 87 -13.63 -8.55 8.73
CA ASP A 87 -14.16 -9.67 7.97
C ASP A 87 -15.14 -9.24 6.88
N GLN A 88 -15.35 -7.93 6.68
CA GLN A 88 -16.16 -7.42 5.58
C GLN A 88 -15.49 -7.69 4.23
N SER A 89 -16.29 -8.09 3.27
CA SER A 89 -15.88 -8.17 1.86
C SER A 89 -15.55 -6.79 1.27
N ALA A 90 -14.89 -6.77 0.12
CA ALA A 90 -14.58 -5.53 -0.57
C ALA A 90 -15.82 -4.71 -0.94
N ASP A 91 -16.95 -5.39 -1.24
CA ASP A 91 -18.21 -4.73 -1.58
C ASP A 91 -18.88 -4.13 -0.34
N GLU A 92 -18.92 -4.86 0.78
CA GLU A 92 -19.42 -4.35 2.06
C GLU A 92 -18.59 -3.14 2.54
N ILE A 93 -17.25 -3.19 2.43
CA ILE A 93 -16.39 -2.04 2.76
C ILE A 93 -16.70 -0.85 1.84
N ARG A 94 -16.98 -1.07 0.56
CA ARG A 94 -17.35 0.00 -0.37
C ARG A 94 -18.69 0.63 0.00
N GLU A 95 -19.68 -0.17 0.35
CA GLU A 95 -21.02 0.28 0.76
C GLU A 95 -20.94 1.06 2.08
N THR A 96 -20.23 0.53 3.08
CA THR A 96 -20.13 1.15 4.41
C THR A 96 -19.23 2.38 4.45
N ARG A 97 -18.36 2.58 3.44
CA ARG A 97 -17.48 3.77 3.37
C ARG A 97 -18.25 5.08 3.22
N GLY A 98 -19.48 5.04 2.68
CA GLY A 98 -20.27 6.23 2.39
C GLY A 98 -19.81 6.94 1.11
N THR A 99 -20.20 8.20 0.94
CA THR A 99 -19.92 9.01 -0.24
C THR A 99 -19.19 10.30 0.11
N LEU A 100 -18.86 11.12 -0.89
CA LEU A 100 -18.23 12.44 -0.65
C LEU A 100 -19.13 13.39 0.17
N ILE A 101 -20.45 13.16 0.18
CA ILE A 101 -21.43 14.01 0.86
C ILE A 101 -22.12 13.32 2.04
N SER A 102 -21.88 12.03 2.25
CA SER A 102 -22.40 11.28 3.40
C SER A 102 -21.28 10.53 4.11
N PRO A 103 -21.28 10.51 5.46
CA PRO A 103 -20.28 9.77 6.22
C PRO A 103 -20.41 8.26 5.99
N GLY A 104 -19.36 7.54 6.32
CA GLY A 104 -19.39 6.09 6.40
C GLY A 104 -19.94 5.60 7.74
N THR A 105 -20.09 4.29 7.86
CA THR A 105 -20.48 3.59 9.08
C THR A 105 -19.36 2.68 9.55
N ASN A 106 -19.21 2.53 10.86
CA ASN A 106 -18.20 1.66 11.45
C ASN A 106 -18.45 0.20 11.07
N SER A 107 -17.37 -0.55 10.82
CA SER A 107 -17.45 -2.01 10.71
C SER A 107 -17.88 -2.62 12.05
N PRO A 108 -18.68 -3.72 12.03
CA PRO A 108 -18.98 -4.49 13.24
C PRO A 108 -17.72 -5.05 13.94
N TRP A 109 -16.63 -5.21 13.20
CA TRP A 109 -15.38 -5.79 13.69
C TRP A 109 -14.36 -4.75 14.18
N ARG A 110 -14.72 -3.48 14.11
CA ARG A 110 -13.83 -2.35 14.43
C ARG A 110 -13.33 -2.35 15.88
N ASP A 111 -14.10 -2.92 16.79
CA ASP A 111 -13.82 -2.89 18.22
C ASP A 111 -13.40 -4.27 18.77
N ARG A 112 -12.85 -5.16 17.92
CA ARG A 112 -12.18 -6.39 18.36
C ARG A 112 -11.07 -6.08 19.34
N SER A 113 -10.81 -7.01 20.27
CA SER A 113 -9.68 -6.90 21.20
C SER A 113 -8.33 -6.91 20.45
N ILE A 114 -7.31 -6.37 21.10
CA ILE A 114 -5.94 -6.37 20.56
C ILE A 114 -5.47 -7.81 20.33
N GLU A 115 -5.71 -8.69 21.29
CA GLU A 115 -5.29 -10.09 21.26
C GLU A 115 -5.92 -10.84 20.08
N GLU A 116 -7.22 -10.65 19.86
CA GLU A 116 -7.92 -11.26 18.72
C GLU A 116 -7.41 -10.73 17.39
N ASN A 117 -7.18 -9.42 17.28
CA ASN A 117 -6.63 -8.81 16.08
C ASN A 117 -5.20 -9.31 15.77
N LEU A 118 -4.34 -9.47 16.77
CA LEU A 118 -2.98 -10.01 16.61
C LEU A 118 -3.01 -11.48 16.16
N ASP A 119 -3.84 -12.31 16.78
CA ASP A 119 -4.02 -13.70 16.35
C ASP A 119 -4.48 -13.80 14.90
N LEU A 120 -5.56 -13.09 14.56
CA LEU A 120 -6.11 -13.10 13.21
C LEU A 120 -5.11 -12.57 12.18
N PHE A 121 -4.36 -11.51 12.50
CA PHE A 121 -3.39 -10.95 11.56
C PHE A 121 -2.19 -11.88 11.34
N ALA A 122 -1.72 -12.57 12.38
CA ALA A 122 -0.70 -13.61 12.26
C ALA A 122 -1.18 -14.78 11.37
N ARG A 123 -2.42 -15.22 11.54
CA ARG A 123 -3.03 -16.28 10.73
C ARG A 123 -3.31 -15.84 9.29
N MET A 124 -3.59 -14.53 9.05
CA MET A 124 -3.65 -13.97 7.69
C MET A 124 -2.30 -14.12 7.00
N ARG A 125 -1.20 -13.79 7.68
CA ARG A 125 0.17 -13.97 7.16
C ARG A 125 0.50 -15.44 6.92
N ALA A 126 0.05 -16.35 7.80
CA ALA A 126 0.24 -17.79 7.62
C ALA A 126 -0.54 -18.41 6.46
N GLY A 127 -1.38 -17.61 5.77
CA GLY A 127 -2.16 -18.08 4.62
C GLY A 127 -3.36 -18.96 4.99
N GLU A 128 -3.83 -18.93 6.24
CA GLU A 128 -4.94 -19.79 6.68
C GLU A 128 -6.29 -19.42 6.07
N PHE A 129 -6.43 -18.20 5.54
CA PHE A 129 -7.68 -17.69 5.02
C PHE A 129 -7.64 -17.50 3.51
N PRO A 130 -8.74 -17.73 2.79
CA PRO A 130 -8.79 -17.48 1.35
C PRO A 130 -8.70 -15.99 1.02
N ASN A 131 -8.38 -15.70 -0.25
CA ASN A 131 -8.35 -14.34 -0.78
C ASN A 131 -9.67 -13.61 -0.48
N GLY A 132 -9.57 -12.40 0.03
CA GLY A 132 -10.72 -11.53 0.30
C GLY A 132 -11.53 -11.86 1.56
N ALA A 133 -11.17 -12.92 2.32
CA ALA A 133 -11.90 -13.28 3.54
C ALA A 133 -11.69 -12.28 4.68
N ARG A 134 -10.51 -11.66 4.74
CA ARG A 134 -10.14 -10.69 5.76
C ARG A 134 -9.19 -9.65 5.21
N VAL A 135 -9.25 -8.46 5.82
CA VAL A 135 -8.30 -7.37 5.56
C VAL A 135 -7.87 -6.74 6.88
N LEU A 136 -6.68 -6.15 6.93
CA LEU A 136 -6.31 -5.24 8.01
C LEU A 136 -6.68 -3.83 7.59
N ARG A 137 -7.37 -3.08 8.46
CA ARG A 137 -7.75 -1.68 8.24
C ARG A 137 -7.16 -0.78 9.31
N ALA A 138 -6.77 0.43 8.92
CA ALA A 138 -6.49 1.47 9.90
C ALA A 138 -7.78 1.89 10.63
N LYS A 139 -7.66 2.23 11.91
CA LYS A 139 -8.77 2.72 12.75
C LYS A 139 -8.64 4.23 12.89
N ILE A 140 -9.26 4.98 11.98
CA ILE A 140 -9.14 6.44 11.91
C ILE A 140 -10.50 7.10 12.23
N ASP A 141 -11.29 7.41 11.19
CA ASP A 141 -12.58 8.07 11.36
C ASP A 141 -13.49 7.82 10.14
N MET A 142 -14.56 7.07 10.33
CA MET A 142 -15.53 6.78 9.28
C MET A 142 -16.41 7.99 8.91
N ALA A 143 -16.41 9.05 9.71
CA ALA A 143 -17.10 10.30 9.41
C ALA A 143 -16.21 11.35 8.74
N SER A 144 -14.92 11.07 8.53
CA SER A 144 -13.98 12.00 7.91
C SER A 144 -14.50 12.56 6.59
N PRO A 145 -14.42 13.89 6.35
CA PRO A 145 -14.73 14.46 5.05
C PRO A 145 -13.76 13.97 3.94
N ASN A 146 -12.53 13.59 4.31
CA ASN A 146 -11.61 12.90 3.39
C ASN A 146 -11.92 11.41 3.39
N ILE A 147 -12.52 10.93 2.31
CA ILE A 147 -12.92 9.53 2.15
C ILE A 147 -11.72 8.54 2.27
N ASN A 148 -10.50 8.99 2.00
CA ASN A 148 -9.29 8.17 2.13
C ASN A 148 -8.88 7.93 3.60
N LEU A 149 -9.42 8.70 4.55
CA LEU A 149 -9.19 8.53 6.00
C LEU A 149 -10.30 7.72 6.68
N ARG A 150 -11.27 7.19 5.92
CA ARG A 150 -12.34 6.36 6.44
C ARG A 150 -11.89 4.90 6.55
N ASP A 151 -11.15 4.61 7.59
CA ASP A 151 -10.61 3.28 7.92
C ASP A 151 -10.08 2.54 6.68
N PRO A 152 -9.01 3.05 6.02
CA PRO A 152 -8.49 2.46 4.79
C PRO A 152 -7.90 1.07 5.01
N VAL A 153 -7.96 0.24 3.97
CA VAL A 153 -7.32 -1.08 3.96
C VAL A 153 -5.80 -0.92 3.89
N LEU A 154 -5.09 -1.56 4.81
CA LEU A 154 -3.64 -1.64 4.90
C LEU A 154 -3.11 -2.94 4.30
N TYR A 155 -3.71 -4.10 4.64
CA TYR A 155 -3.31 -5.41 4.16
C TYR A 155 -4.48 -6.21 3.62
N ARG A 156 -4.19 -7.02 2.59
CA ARG A 156 -5.10 -7.99 1.99
C ARG A 156 -4.42 -9.33 1.87
N ILE A 157 -5.20 -10.40 1.91
CA ILE A 157 -4.72 -11.75 1.62
C ILE A 157 -4.67 -11.93 0.11
N VAL A 158 -3.49 -12.29 -0.43
CA VAL A 158 -3.29 -12.65 -1.83
C VAL A 158 -2.41 -13.89 -1.87
N HIS A 159 -2.97 -15.02 -2.31
CA HIS A 159 -2.23 -16.26 -2.55
C HIS A 159 -1.61 -16.22 -3.96
N ALA A 160 -0.46 -15.57 -4.06
CA ALA A 160 0.31 -15.47 -5.30
C ALA A 160 1.79 -15.31 -4.96
N SER A 161 2.66 -15.95 -5.74
CA SER A 161 4.10 -15.75 -5.62
C SER A 161 4.49 -14.36 -6.12
N HIS A 162 5.31 -13.68 -5.34
CA HIS A 162 5.80 -12.34 -5.70
C HIS A 162 7.07 -12.47 -6.58
N PRO A 163 7.21 -11.74 -7.70
CA PRO A 163 8.34 -11.87 -8.61
C PRO A 163 9.73 -11.69 -7.97
N ARG A 164 9.84 -10.84 -6.94
CA ARG A 164 11.11 -10.54 -6.26
C ARG A 164 11.29 -11.28 -4.95
N THR A 165 10.23 -11.48 -4.17
CA THR A 165 10.32 -12.03 -2.80
C THR A 165 9.82 -13.47 -2.70
N GLY A 166 9.25 -14.04 -3.77
CA GLY A 166 8.69 -15.40 -3.76
C GLY A 166 7.40 -15.47 -2.92
N ASP A 167 7.30 -16.52 -2.11
CA ASP A 167 6.12 -16.82 -1.28
C ASP A 167 6.22 -16.23 0.15
N ALA A 168 6.95 -15.14 0.31
CA ALA A 168 7.18 -14.49 1.60
C ALA A 168 5.96 -13.71 2.13
#